data_7814400298c4e7583f2d18447c65917e
#
_entry.id   7814400298c4e7583f2d18447c65917e
#
_cell.length_a   1.000
_cell.length_b   1.000
_cell.length_c   1.000
_cell.angle_alpha   90.00
_cell.angle_beta   90.00
_cell.angle_gamma   90.00
#
_symmetry.space_group_name_H-M   'P 1'
#
loop_
_entity.id
_entity.type
_entity.pdbx_description
1 polymer ?
#
loop_
_entity_poly.entity_id
_entity_poly.type
_entity_poly.pdbx_seq_one_letter_code
_entity_poly.pdbx_strand_id
1 'polypeptide(L)'
;TCALPIFDTSVRWVFTNEREDVSSFLSGDEMLIIEGNALLAADWHGTLGQYVASLAQAGVAALVVELVEGVVRMPDELVSAARLHGLTLIGLKSRVPFVDICQSVNTAIVHEQMHLQLEVDTMSTSLREGLSRTGNIEAVAETIASLFGESVAIFDGDGLLAARAGRAFDAGNESSAVIALESRSRPVGALEITQRTMTFDATMRRGIGR
;
A
#
# COMPACT_ATOMS: atom_id res chain seq x y z
N THR A 1 -21.56 10.53 -13.80
CA THR A 1 -20.35 9.79 -13.45
C THR A 1 -19.62 10.61 -12.39
N CYS A 2 -19.86 10.38 -11.11
CA CYS A 2 -19.05 10.93 -10.04
C CYS A 2 -17.92 9.94 -9.78
N ALA A 3 -16.77 10.18 -10.37
CA ALA A 3 -15.53 9.54 -9.98
C ALA A 3 -15.04 10.25 -8.71
N LEU A 4 -15.24 9.65 -7.56
CA LEU A 4 -14.44 9.95 -6.38
C LEU A 4 -13.05 9.33 -6.60
N PRO A 5 -11.98 9.91 -6.05
CA PRO A 5 -10.63 9.37 -6.20
C PRO A 5 -10.53 8.02 -5.47
N ILE A 6 -10.82 6.95 -6.20
CA ILE A 6 -10.82 5.56 -5.73
C ILE A 6 -9.39 4.96 -5.84
N PHE A 7 -8.45 5.68 -6.46
CA PHE A 7 -7.22 5.11 -6.98
C PHE A 7 -6.04 5.07 -5.99
N ASP A 8 -6.19 5.64 -4.78
CA ASP A 8 -5.12 5.65 -3.78
C ASP A 8 -5.37 4.73 -2.58
N THR A 9 -6.46 3.95 -2.59
CA THR A 9 -6.77 3.02 -1.50
C THR A 9 -6.18 1.65 -1.81
N SER A 10 -5.19 1.22 -1.05
CA SER A 10 -4.64 -0.13 -1.16
C SER A 10 -5.62 -1.16 -0.61
N VAL A 11 -5.69 -2.32 -1.25
CA VAL A 11 -6.51 -3.45 -0.79
C VAL A 11 -5.56 -4.57 -0.35
N ARG A 12 -5.67 -4.98 0.91
CA ARG A 12 -4.85 -6.05 1.49
C ARG A 12 -5.41 -7.43 1.24
N TRP A 13 -6.74 -7.57 1.22
CA TRP A 13 -7.43 -8.84 1.03
C TRP A 13 -8.87 -8.64 0.56
N VAL A 14 -9.40 -9.62 -0.17
CA VAL A 14 -10.78 -9.61 -0.67
C VAL A 14 -11.50 -10.86 -0.21
N PHE A 15 -12.71 -10.71 0.32
CA PHE A 15 -13.56 -11.84 0.67
C PHE A 15 -15.07 -11.48 0.61
N THR A 16 -15.90 -12.51 0.59
CA THR A 16 -17.35 -12.37 0.64
C THR A 16 -17.83 -12.30 2.08
N ASN A 17 -18.89 -11.53 2.30
CA ASN A 17 -19.53 -11.46 3.59
C ASN A 17 -21.05 -11.33 3.44
N GLU A 18 -21.76 -12.08 4.26
CA GLU A 18 -23.21 -12.02 4.39
C GLU A 18 -23.64 -11.66 5.82
N ARG A 19 -22.66 -11.33 6.69
CA ARG A 19 -22.91 -11.07 8.11
C ARG A 19 -22.88 -9.59 8.42
N GLU A 20 -23.82 -9.19 9.28
CA GLU A 20 -23.96 -7.83 9.79
C GLU A 20 -22.81 -7.42 10.72
N ASP A 21 -22.32 -8.36 11.53
CA ASP A 21 -21.29 -8.16 12.57
C ASP A 21 -19.85 -8.32 12.08
N VAL A 22 -19.63 -8.32 10.76
CA VAL A 22 -18.32 -8.59 10.15
C VAL A 22 -17.23 -7.61 10.60
N SER A 23 -17.59 -6.38 10.92
CA SER A 23 -16.63 -5.33 11.28
C SER A 23 -15.71 -5.70 12.45
N SER A 24 -16.18 -6.55 13.37
CA SER A 24 -15.39 -7.03 14.52
C SER A 24 -14.27 -8.00 14.14
N PHE A 25 -14.29 -8.56 12.93
CA PHE A 25 -13.29 -9.51 12.43
C PHE A 25 -12.31 -8.89 11.43
N LEU A 26 -12.49 -7.60 11.11
CA LEU A 26 -11.67 -6.89 10.14
C LEU A 26 -10.42 -6.29 10.81
N SER A 27 -9.38 -6.14 10.01
CA SER A 27 -8.10 -5.57 10.44
C SER A 27 -7.75 -4.28 9.69
N GLY A 28 -8.59 -3.86 8.74
CA GLY A 28 -8.41 -2.71 7.86
C GLY A 28 -7.85 -3.09 6.48
N ASP A 29 -8.14 -2.25 5.52
CA ASP A 29 -7.73 -2.39 4.10
C ASP A 29 -8.32 -3.62 3.38
N GLU A 30 -9.39 -4.23 3.90
CA GLU A 30 -10.10 -5.29 3.19
C GLU A 30 -11.10 -4.71 2.17
N MET A 31 -11.34 -5.48 1.09
CA MET A 31 -12.45 -5.28 0.19
C MET A 31 -13.49 -6.38 0.43
N LEU A 32 -14.72 -5.97 0.76
CA LEU A 32 -15.83 -6.88 1.01
C LEU A 32 -16.74 -6.98 -0.20
N ILE A 33 -17.21 -8.20 -0.52
CA ILE A 33 -18.20 -8.44 -1.55
C ILE A 33 -19.46 -8.99 -0.90
N ILE A 34 -20.62 -8.41 -1.22
CA ILE A 34 -21.91 -8.83 -0.71
C ILE A 34 -22.96 -8.89 -1.83
N GLU A 35 -23.90 -9.84 -1.74
CA GLU A 35 -25.09 -9.83 -2.58
C GLU A 35 -26.01 -8.68 -2.20
N GLY A 36 -26.54 -7.96 -3.21
CA GLY A 36 -27.48 -6.87 -2.96
C GLY A 36 -28.76 -7.34 -2.25
N ASN A 37 -29.24 -8.54 -2.55
CA ASN A 37 -30.40 -9.14 -1.87
C ASN A 37 -30.09 -9.46 -0.40
N ALA A 38 -28.91 -9.97 -0.09
CA ALA A 38 -28.50 -10.22 1.29
C ALA A 38 -28.38 -8.90 2.07
N LEU A 39 -27.85 -7.86 1.43
CA LEU A 39 -27.72 -6.53 2.02
C LEU A 39 -29.09 -5.88 2.34
N LEU A 40 -30.13 -6.16 1.54
CA LEU A 40 -31.46 -5.63 1.72
C LEU A 40 -32.42 -6.59 2.45
N ALA A 41 -31.94 -7.75 2.91
CA ALA A 41 -32.75 -8.70 3.65
C ALA A 41 -33.33 -8.05 4.93
N ALA A 42 -34.58 -8.36 5.22
CA ALA A 42 -35.31 -7.73 6.33
C ALA A 42 -34.83 -8.11 7.74
N ASP A 43 -33.88 -9.04 7.83
CA ASP A 43 -33.37 -9.60 9.09
C ASP A 43 -32.19 -8.84 9.69
N TRP A 44 -31.76 -7.75 9.04
CA TRP A 44 -30.69 -6.91 9.57
C TRP A 44 -31.19 -6.11 10.78
N HIS A 45 -30.46 -6.16 11.88
CA HIS A 45 -30.84 -5.51 13.14
C HIS A 45 -30.50 -4.01 13.18
N GLY A 46 -29.87 -3.48 12.12
CA GLY A 46 -29.48 -2.09 11.99
C GLY A 46 -29.93 -1.44 10.70
N THR A 47 -29.53 -0.19 10.48
CA THR A 47 -29.70 0.51 9.22
C THR A 47 -28.49 0.29 8.31
N LEU A 48 -28.69 0.43 6.99
CA LEU A 48 -27.57 0.41 6.03
C LEU A 48 -26.50 1.48 6.37
N GLY A 49 -26.94 2.61 6.90
CA GLY A 49 -26.04 3.66 7.37
C GLY A 49 -25.15 3.22 8.51
N GLN A 50 -25.69 2.50 9.50
CA GLN A 50 -24.92 1.95 10.63
C GLN A 50 -23.92 0.88 10.17
N TYR A 51 -24.31 0.04 9.23
CA TYR A 51 -23.42 -0.96 8.64
C TYR A 51 -22.24 -0.32 7.94
N VAL A 52 -22.49 0.66 7.06
CA VAL A 52 -21.41 1.41 6.39
C VAL A 52 -20.50 2.11 7.38
N ALA A 53 -21.07 2.73 8.42
CA ALA A 53 -20.29 3.38 9.47
C ALA A 53 -19.37 2.39 10.20
N SER A 54 -19.85 1.18 10.51
CA SER A 54 -19.06 0.14 11.16
C SER A 54 -17.91 -0.37 10.27
N LEU A 55 -18.16 -0.54 8.97
CA LEU A 55 -17.12 -0.91 8.00
C LEU A 55 -16.05 0.16 7.86
N ALA A 56 -16.47 1.42 7.76
CA ALA A 56 -15.54 2.55 7.66
C ALA A 56 -14.68 2.70 8.93
N GLN A 57 -15.28 2.52 10.12
CA GLN A 57 -14.55 2.52 11.40
C GLN A 57 -13.56 1.36 11.50
N ALA A 58 -13.87 0.20 10.91
CA ALA A 58 -12.97 -0.94 10.83
C ALA A 58 -11.85 -0.74 9.77
N GLY A 59 -11.87 0.35 9.02
CA GLY A 59 -10.86 0.66 8.00
C GLY A 59 -11.02 -0.12 6.70
N VAL A 60 -12.23 -0.57 6.36
CA VAL A 60 -12.51 -1.27 5.10
C VAL A 60 -12.17 -0.39 3.91
N ALA A 61 -11.41 -0.92 2.97
CA ALA A 61 -10.99 -0.22 1.76
C ALA A 61 -12.16 0.00 0.78
N ALA A 62 -12.98 -1.03 0.57
CA ALA A 62 -14.12 -0.95 -0.33
C ALA A 62 -15.22 -1.95 0.01
N LEU A 63 -16.47 -1.56 -0.26
CA LEU A 63 -17.65 -2.44 -0.27
C LEU A 63 -18.12 -2.63 -1.71
N VAL A 64 -18.15 -3.88 -2.15
CA VAL A 64 -18.64 -4.30 -3.47
C VAL A 64 -20.01 -4.92 -3.31
N VAL A 65 -21.00 -4.39 -4.02
CA VAL A 65 -22.39 -4.86 -3.95
C VAL A 65 -22.82 -5.41 -5.31
N GLU A 66 -23.29 -6.63 -5.37
CA GLU A 66 -23.86 -7.22 -6.58
C GLU A 66 -25.25 -6.63 -6.85
N LEU A 67 -25.40 -5.98 -8.00
CA LEU A 67 -26.65 -5.32 -8.42
C LEU A 67 -27.33 -6.16 -9.51
N VAL A 68 -27.92 -7.28 -9.10
CA VAL A 68 -28.65 -8.18 -9.97
C VAL A 68 -30.08 -8.35 -9.46
N GLU A 69 -30.87 -9.19 -10.06
CA GLU A 69 -32.27 -9.50 -9.78
C GLU A 69 -32.82 -8.97 -8.44
N GLY A 70 -33.70 -7.97 -8.52
CA GLY A 70 -34.30 -7.33 -7.33
C GLY A 70 -33.61 -6.06 -6.84
N VAL A 71 -32.29 -5.94 -7.04
CA VAL A 71 -31.50 -4.75 -6.66
C VAL A 71 -30.76 -4.20 -7.87
N VAL A 72 -31.47 -3.57 -8.76
CA VAL A 72 -30.90 -3.05 -10.04
C VAL A 72 -30.07 -1.79 -9.84
N ARG A 73 -30.24 -1.12 -8.70
CA ARG A 73 -29.57 0.15 -8.38
C ARG A 73 -29.11 0.17 -6.93
N MET A 74 -27.95 0.75 -6.71
CA MET A 74 -27.42 0.98 -5.38
C MET A 74 -28.43 1.79 -4.54
N PRO A 75 -28.78 1.36 -3.32
CA PRO A 75 -29.67 2.12 -2.44
C PRO A 75 -29.11 3.51 -2.13
N ASP A 76 -29.99 4.53 -2.19
CA ASP A 76 -29.56 5.91 -1.94
C ASP A 76 -29.05 6.13 -0.51
N GLU A 77 -29.59 5.39 0.47
CA GLU A 77 -29.10 5.39 1.86
C GLU A 77 -27.66 4.88 1.94
N LEU A 78 -27.35 3.77 1.26
CA LEU A 78 -26.01 3.20 1.22
C LEU A 78 -25.01 4.17 0.58
N VAL A 79 -25.38 4.79 -0.54
CA VAL A 79 -24.55 5.78 -1.24
C VAL A 79 -24.27 7.01 -0.36
N SER A 80 -25.30 7.49 0.34
CA SER A 80 -25.20 8.65 1.22
C SER A 80 -24.29 8.36 2.41
N ALA A 81 -24.45 7.20 3.03
CA ALA A 81 -23.61 6.77 4.14
C ALA A 81 -22.15 6.54 3.72
N ALA A 82 -21.92 5.88 2.57
CA ALA A 82 -20.58 5.66 2.04
C ALA A 82 -19.84 6.98 1.77
N ARG A 83 -20.54 7.99 1.23
CA ARG A 83 -19.98 9.35 1.04
C ARG A 83 -19.65 10.03 2.35
N LEU A 84 -20.55 9.92 3.34
CA LEU A 84 -20.36 10.54 4.65
C LEU A 84 -19.13 9.98 5.37
N HIS A 85 -18.89 8.69 5.27
CA HIS A 85 -17.81 7.99 5.96
C HIS A 85 -16.56 7.75 5.09
N GLY A 86 -16.54 8.20 3.84
CA GLY A 86 -15.39 8.04 2.94
C GLY A 86 -15.16 6.59 2.47
N LEU A 87 -16.16 5.69 2.57
CA LEU A 87 -16.05 4.30 2.15
C LEU A 87 -16.22 4.21 0.62
N THR A 88 -15.30 3.53 -0.04
CA THR A 88 -15.42 3.23 -1.47
C THR A 88 -16.54 2.24 -1.70
N LEU A 89 -17.44 2.56 -2.64
CA LEU A 89 -18.61 1.75 -2.97
C LEU A 89 -18.59 1.36 -4.45
N ILE A 90 -18.63 0.05 -4.74
CA ILE A 90 -18.56 -0.50 -6.09
C ILE A 90 -19.81 -1.33 -6.36
N GLY A 91 -20.46 -1.11 -7.50
CA GLY A 91 -21.61 -1.91 -7.93
C GLY A 91 -21.27 -2.86 -9.07
N LEU A 92 -21.46 -4.16 -8.88
CA LEU A 92 -21.39 -5.17 -9.94
C LEU A 92 -22.73 -5.26 -10.66
N LYS A 93 -22.76 -4.91 -11.94
CA LYS A 93 -24.00 -4.88 -12.75
C LYS A 93 -24.32 -6.21 -13.43
N SER A 94 -23.46 -7.19 -13.30
CA SER A 94 -23.65 -8.54 -13.84
C SER A 94 -23.30 -9.56 -12.77
N ARG A 95 -23.96 -10.72 -12.83
CA ARG A 95 -23.64 -11.83 -11.95
C ARG A 95 -22.26 -12.39 -12.30
N VAL A 96 -21.36 -12.36 -11.33
CA VAL A 96 -20.02 -12.93 -11.42
C VAL A 96 -19.80 -13.82 -10.19
N PRO A 97 -19.30 -15.04 -10.35
CA PRO A 97 -18.97 -15.86 -9.18
C PRO A 97 -18.00 -15.11 -8.26
N PHE A 98 -18.37 -14.86 -7.02
CA PHE A 98 -17.52 -14.09 -6.08
C PHE A 98 -16.21 -14.79 -5.80
N VAL A 99 -16.19 -16.12 -5.85
CA VAL A 99 -14.96 -16.92 -5.72
C VAL A 99 -13.95 -16.55 -6.79
N ASP A 100 -14.36 -16.28 -8.02
CA ASP A 100 -13.47 -15.91 -9.12
C ASP A 100 -12.86 -14.51 -8.89
N ILE A 101 -13.67 -13.58 -8.39
CA ILE A 101 -13.19 -12.23 -8.01
C ILE A 101 -12.20 -12.35 -6.86
N CYS A 102 -12.56 -13.04 -5.78
CA CYS A 102 -11.68 -13.23 -4.63
C CYS A 102 -10.38 -13.90 -5.03
N GLN A 103 -10.43 -14.96 -5.82
CA GLN A 103 -9.24 -15.68 -6.29
C GLN A 103 -8.35 -14.78 -7.14
N SER A 104 -8.91 -14.10 -8.14
CA SER A 104 -8.15 -13.24 -9.06
C SER A 104 -7.48 -12.09 -8.32
N VAL A 105 -8.23 -11.36 -7.48
CA VAL A 105 -7.70 -10.19 -6.80
C VAL A 105 -6.71 -10.59 -5.70
N ASN A 106 -7.00 -11.61 -4.88
CA ASN A 106 -6.08 -12.08 -3.85
C ASN A 106 -4.80 -12.65 -4.47
N THR A 107 -4.88 -13.34 -5.61
CA THR A 107 -3.69 -13.79 -6.34
C THR A 107 -2.85 -12.61 -6.83
N ALA A 108 -3.48 -11.57 -7.38
CA ALA A 108 -2.77 -10.37 -7.80
C ALA A 108 -2.08 -9.66 -6.63
N ILE A 109 -2.76 -9.51 -5.48
CA ILE A 109 -2.21 -8.92 -4.26
C ILE A 109 -0.97 -9.70 -3.78
N VAL A 110 -1.07 -11.03 -3.73
CA VAL A 110 0.05 -11.90 -3.30
C VAL A 110 1.21 -11.80 -4.29
N HIS A 111 0.94 -11.80 -5.59
CA HIS A 111 1.99 -11.65 -6.60
C HIS A 111 2.71 -10.31 -6.49
N GLU A 112 1.99 -9.23 -6.28
CA GLU A 112 2.59 -7.91 -6.11
C GLU A 112 3.47 -7.85 -4.86
N GLN A 113 2.99 -8.40 -3.73
CA GLN A 113 3.79 -8.49 -2.50
C GLN A 113 5.06 -9.33 -2.69
N MET A 114 4.95 -10.46 -3.39
CA MET A 114 6.12 -11.31 -3.71
C MET A 114 7.10 -10.60 -4.64
N HIS A 115 6.60 -9.86 -5.64
CA HIS A 115 7.44 -9.10 -6.55
C HIS A 115 8.24 -8.04 -5.80
N LEU A 116 7.59 -7.23 -4.97
CA LEU A 116 8.25 -6.24 -4.13
C LEU A 116 9.31 -6.87 -3.20
N GLN A 117 9.01 -8.04 -2.61
CA GLN A 117 9.97 -8.74 -1.76
C GLN A 117 11.20 -9.21 -2.55
N LEU A 118 11.00 -9.75 -3.75
CA LEU A 118 12.11 -10.17 -4.63
C LEU A 118 12.96 -9.00 -5.10
N GLU A 119 12.34 -7.85 -5.39
CA GLU A 119 13.08 -6.62 -5.73
C GLU A 119 13.97 -6.17 -4.57
N VAL A 120 13.42 -6.12 -3.35
CA VAL A 120 14.18 -5.75 -2.14
C VAL A 120 15.33 -6.73 -1.88
N ASP A 121 15.09 -8.03 -2.03
CA ASP A 121 16.13 -9.06 -1.84
C ASP A 121 17.23 -8.96 -2.91
N THR A 122 16.85 -8.70 -4.16
CA THR A 122 17.79 -8.50 -5.27
C THR A 122 18.64 -7.25 -5.04
N MET A 123 18.02 -6.13 -4.66
CA MET A 123 18.72 -4.88 -4.31
C MET A 123 19.66 -5.09 -3.13
N SER A 124 19.20 -5.76 -2.08
CA SER A 124 20.00 -6.05 -0.88
C SER A 124 21.22 -6.92 -1.21
N THR A 125 21.05 -7.92 -2.08
CA THR A 125 22.14 -8.80 -2.53
C THR A 125 23.15 -8.01 -3.37
N SER A 126 22.67 -7.22 -4.34
CA SER A 126 23.53 -6.38 -5.20
C SER A 126 24.31 -5.34 -4.38
N LEU A 127 23.66 -4.74 -3.37
CA LEU A 127 24.34 -3.84 -2.43
C LEU A 127 25.45 -4.57 -1.67
N ARG A 128 25.18 -5.72 -1.07
CA ARG A 128 26.19 -6.49 -0.30
C ARG A 128 27.37 -6.90 -1.18
N GLU A 129 27.12 -7.36 -2.42
CA GLU A 129 28.16 -7.70 -3.37
C GLU A 129 28.99 -6.49 -3.79
N GLY A 130 28.34 -5.36 -4.06
CA GLY A 130 28.99 -4.10 -4.36
C GLY A 130 29.85 -3.62 -3.19
N LEU A 131 29.28 -3.58 -1.99
CA LEU A 131 29.96 -3.11 -0.79
C LEU A 131 31.12 -4.00 -0.35
N SER A 132 31.03 -5.32 -0.58
CA SER A 132 32.13 -6.24 -0.25
C SER A 132 33.41 -6.00 -1.07
N ARG A 133 33.30 -5.30 -2.19
CA ARG A 133 34.41 -4.96 -3.08
C ARG A 133 34.96 -3.56 -2.86
N THR A 134 34.28 -2.75 -2.04
CA THR A 134 34.64 -1.34 -1.84
C THR A 134 35.44 -1.15 -0.54
N GLY A 135 36.53 -0.42 -0.61
CA GLY A 135 37.41 -0.19 0.53
C GLY A 135 37.17 1.12 1.28
N ASN A 136 36.32 2.02 0.75
CA ASN A 136 36.05 3.33 1.34
C ASN A 136 34.61 3.76 1.18
N ILE A 137 34.19 4.78 1.93
CA ILE A 137 32.81 5.28 1.98
C ILE A 137 32.36 5.94 0.68
N GLU A 138 33.31 6.57 -0.06
CA GLU A 138 33.03 7.20 -1.35
C GLU A 138 32.62 6.16 -2.39
N ALA A 139 33.34 5.04 -2.47
CA ALA A 139 33.02 3.94 -3.37
C ALA A 139 31.73 3.23 -2.97
N VAL A 140 31.37 3.23 -1.68
CA VAL A 140 30.05 2.82 -1.21
C VAL A 140 28.96 3.72 -1.78
N ALA A 141 29.10 5.03 -1.66
CA ALA A 141 28.15 6.00 -2.19
C ALA A 141 28.00 5.88 -3.72
N GLU A 142 29.11 5.70 -4.46
CA GLU A 142 29.11 5.48 -5.91
C GLU A 142 28.36 4.19 -6.31
N THR A 143 28.60 3.10 -5.57
CA THR A 143 27.91 1.83 -5.79
C THR A 143 26.41 1.97 -5.61
N ILE A 144 25.97 2.62 -4.53
CA ILE A 144 24.56 2.84 -4.24
C ILE A 144 23.94 3.77 -5.30
N ALA A 145 24.61 4.88 -5.63
CA ALA A 145 24.13 5.80 -6.65
C ALA A 145 23.98 5.14 -8.03
N SER A 146 24.94 4.27 -8.41
CA SER A 146 24.88 3.52 -9.65
C SER A 146 23.76 2.48 -9.67
N LEU A 147 23.55 1.78 -8.55
CA LEU A 147 22.52 0.74 -8.42
C LEU A 147 21.10 1.30 -8.56
N PHE A 148 20.84 2.44 -7.90
CA PHE A 148 19.53 3.06 -7.90
C PHE A 148 19.33 4.07 -9.03
N GLY A 149 20.39 4.50 -9.71
CA GLY A 149 20.33 5.58 -10.70
C GLY A 149 20.01 6.95 -10.09
N GLU A 150 20.17 7.10 -8.78
CA GLU A 150 19.79 8.27 -7.99
C GLU A 150 21.02 8.95 -7.38
N SER A 151 20.84 10.18 -6.89
CA SER A 151 21.89 10.87 -6.13
C SER A 151 21.83 10.43 -4.68
N VAL A 152 23.00 10.24 -4.09
CA VAL A 152 23.16 9.66 -2.75
C VAL A 152 24.06 10.54 -1.89
N ALA A 153 23.68 10.75 -0.63
CA ALA A 153 24.52 11.33 0.40
C ALA A 153 24.51 10.42 1.63
N ILE A 154 25.70 10.15 2.18
CA ILE A 154 25.86 9.34 3.39
C ILE A 154 26.34 10.28 4.50
N PHE A 155 25.65 10.21 5.63
CA PHE A 155 25.95 10.97 6.84
C PHE A 155 26.42 10.01 7.95
N ASP A 156 27.36 10.43 8.74
CA ASP A 156 27.83 9.68 9.91
C ASP A 156 26.84 9.79 11.11
N GLY A 157 27.22 9.18 12.23
CA GLY A 157 26.41 9.20 13.46
C GLY A 157 26.21 10.59 14.08
N ASP A 158 27.06 11.54 13.75
CA ASP A 158 26.99 12.95 14.20
C ASP A 158 26.23 13.83 13.19
N GLY A 159 25.75 13.26 12.09
CA GLY A 159 25.02 13.95 11.03
C GLY A 159 25.91 14.75 10.07
N LEU A 160 27.23 14.52 10.07
CA LEU A 160 28.14 15.12 9.13
C LEU A 160 28.20 14.33 7.83
N LEU A 161 28.30 15.05 6.69
CA LEU A 161 28.40 14.43 5.38
C LEU A 161 29.71 13.64 5.27
N ALA A 162 29.61 12.32 5.17
CA ALA A 162 30.74 11.42 5.02
C ALA A 162 31.10 11.14 3.55
N ALA A 163 30.06 10.99 2.68
CA ALA A 163 30.30 10.79 1.23
C ALA A 163 29.06 11.25 0.43
N ARG A 164 29.30 11.52 -0.86
CA ARG A 164 28.24 11.85 -1.84
C ARG A 164 28.61 11.29 -3.20
N ALA A 165 27.57 10.78 -3.92
CA ALA A 165 27.72 10.29 -5.28
C ALA A 165 26.45 10.55 -6.11
N GLY A 166 26.57 10.42 -7.44
CA GLY A 166 25.52 10.73 -8.39
C GLY A 166 25.54 12.19 -8.85
N ARG A 167 24.43 12.63 -9.49
CA ARG A 167 24.28 14.03 -9.92
C ARG A 167 24.16 14.95 -8.71
N ALA A 168 24.56 16.23 -8.86
CA ALA A 168 24.40 17.21 -7.80
C ALA A 168 22.91 17.29 -7.37
N PHE A 169 22.69 17.33 -6.05
CA PHE A 169 21.38 17.62 -5.48
C PHE A 169 20.96 19.04 -5.88
N ASP A 170 19.86 19.21 -6.58
CA ASP A 170 19.25 20.51 -6.79
C ASP A 170 18.42 20.87 -5.54
N ALA A 171 18.95 21.81 -4.76
CA ALA A 171 18.42 22.21 -3.46
C ALA A 171 17.11 23.00 -3.56
N GLY A 172 16.10 22.50 -4.23
CA GLY A 172 14.84 23.22 -4.30
C GLY A 172 13.62 22.44 -4.83
N ASN A 173 13.82 21.33 -5.50
CA ASN A 173 12.71 20.70 -6.24
C ASN A 173 12.70 19.17 -6.21
N GLU A 174 13.57 18.51 -5.45
CA GLU A 174 13.66 17.06 -5.44
C GLU A 174 13.21 16.49 -4.10
N SER A 175 12.29 15.54 -4.15
CA SER A 175 11.95 14.73 -3.00
C SER A 175 13.11 13.79 -2.68
N SER A 176 13.46 13.64 -1.41
CA SER A 176 14.49 12.69 -0.95
C SER A 176 13.92 11.71 0.08
N ALA A 177 14.47 10.50 0.09
CA ALA A 177 14.24 9.52 1.14
C ALA A 177 15.43 9.47 2.08
N VAL A 178 15.19 9.64 3.37
CA VAL A 178 16.21 9.45 4.40
C VAL A 178 16.00 8.07 5.03
N ILE A 179 17.09 7.27 5.03
CA ILE A 179 17.12 5.90 5.53
C ILE A 179 18.12 5.87 6.67
N ALA A 180 17.68 5.51 7.87
CA ALA A 180 18.57 5.32 9.00
C ALA A 180 19.46 4.09 8.76
N LEU A 181 20.75 4.24 8.97
CA LEU A 181 21.71 3.15 8.92
C LEU A 181 21.93 2.62 10.33
N GLU A 182 21.76 1.31 10.50
CA GLU A 182 21.86 0.66 11.79
C GLU A 182 22.91 -0.46 11.77
N SER A 183 23.69 -0.56 12.82
CA SER A 183 24.57 -1.69 13.08
C SER A 183 24.24 -2.30 14.44
N ARG A 184 23.83 -3.57 14.47
CA ARG A 184 23.41 -4.28 15.69
C ARG A 184 22.37 -3.49 16.49
N SER A 185 21.35 -2.94 15.78
CA SER A 185 20.28 -2.11 16.34
C SER A 185 20.75 -0.78 16.98
N ARG A 186 21.92 -0.28 16.59
CA ARG A 186 22.38 1.05 16.96
C ARG A 186 22.49 1.93 15.73
N PRO A 187 21.98 3.16 15.76
CA PRO A 187 22.14 4.08 14.65
C PRO A 187 23.64 4.39 14.47
N VAL A 188 24.11 4.27 13.24
CA VAL A 188 25.51 4.56 12.86
C VAL A 188 25.61 5.68 11.85
N GLY A 189 24.47 6.13 11.29
CA GLY A 189 24.43 7.20 10.33
C GLY A 189 23.09 7.24 9.59
N ALA A 190 23.08 7.96 8.48
CA ALA A 190 21.93 8.06 7.60
C ALA A 190 22.35 8.05 6.13
N LEU A 191 21.48 7.50 5.29
CA LEU A 191 21.60 7.53 3.84
C LEU A 191 20.45 8.38 3.29
N GLU A 192 20.76 9.41 2.53
CA GLU A 192 19.79 10.20 1.80
C GLU A 192 19.86 9.85 0.31
N ILE A 193 18.72 9.51 -0.29
CA ILE A 193 18.60 9.16 -1.71
C ILE A 193 17.55 10.06 -2.33
N THR A 194 17.85 10.68 -3.48
CA THR A 194 16.84 11.42 -4.26
C THR A 194 15.78 10.45 -4.79
N GLN A 195 14.56 10.97 -5.01
CA GLN A 195 13.44 10.18 -5.54
C GLN A 195 12.99 10.79 -6.89
N ARG A 196 13.84 10.71 -7.91
CA ARG A 196 13.55 11.19 -9.26
C ARG A 196 12.84 10.12 -10.08
N THR A 197 13.35 8.89 -10.03
CA THR A 197 12.89 7.76 -10.83
C THR A 197 12.29 6.65 -9.96
N MET A 198 12.68 6.56 -8.69
CA MET A 198 12.21 5.56 -7.75
C MET A 198 11.56 6.18 -6.52
N THR A 199 10.48 5.60 -6.05
CA THR A 199 9.87 5.95 -4.75
C THR A 199 10.22 4.88 -3.72
N PHE A 200 10.87 5.28 -2.64
CA PHE A 200 11.27 4.38 -1.57
C PHE A 200 10.19 4.31 -0.51
N ASP A 201 9.42 3.25 -0.51
CA ASP A 201 8.42 2.98 0.51
C ASP A 201 9.05 2.50 1.84
N ALA A 202 8.22 2.28 2.86
CA ALA A 202 8.69 1.86 4.18
C ALA A 202 9.37 0.46 4.16
N THR A 203 9.02 -0.40 3.22
CA THR A 203 9.59 -1.76 3.10
C THR A 203 10.98 -1.70 2.45
N MET A 204 11.12 -0.95 1.36
CA MET A 204 12.40 -0.71 0.72
C MET A 204 13.39 -0.01 1.66
N ARG A 205 12.93 1.04 2.37
CA ARG A 205 13.77 1.76 3.36
C ARG A 205 14.32 0.84 4.44
N ARG A 206 13.50 -0.07 4.97
CA ARG A 206 13.94 -1.06 5.97
C ARG A 206 14.91 -2.09 5.39
N GLY A 207 14.74 -2.49 4.12
CA GLY A 207 15.62 -3.42 3.44
C GLY A 207 17.03 -2.86 3.19
N ILE A 208 17.11 -1.58 2.83
CA ILE A 208 18.37 -0.88 2.54
C ILE A 208 19.14 -0.51 3.82
N GLY A 209 18.44 -0.14 4.90
CA GLY A 209 19.03 0.35 6.16
C GLY A 209 19.64 -0.72 7.05
N ARG A 210 19.50 -2.01 6.70
CA ARG A 210 20.06 -3.17 7.43
C ARG A 210 21.30 -3.70 6.74
#